data_40b06d5d0d462471afb7885dd335fbb9
#
_entry.id   40b06d5d0d462471afb7885dd335fbb9
#
_cell.length_a   1.000
_cell.length_b   1.000
_cell.length_c   1.000
_cell.angle_alpha   90.00
_cell.angle_beta   90.00
_cell.angle_gamma   90.00
#
_symmetry.space_group_name_H-M   'P 1'
#
loop_
_entity.id
_entity.type
_entity.pdbx_description
1 polymer ?
#
loop_
_entity_poly.entity_id
_entity_poly.type
_entity_poly.pdbx_seq_one_letter_code
_entity_poly.pdbx_strand_id
1 'polypeptide(L)'
;MSVRVDASVTAMTGPAAPPRRNGELVFDAPWQGRAFGMAVGVVEHLGLEWKAFQQRLIAEIAAHPEAPYYECWVAALERLLLDYAAVTAEEMKTAHETVRAQAR
;
A
#
# COMPACT_ATOMS: atom_id res chain seq x y z
N MET A 1 -1.11 17.75 -7.49
CA MET A 1 -2.00 16.82 -8.20
C MET A 1 -2.90 16.11 -7.20
N SER A 2 -4.19 16.27 -7.34
CA SER A 2 -5.13 15.62 -6.43
C SER A 2 -5.39 14.18 -6.88
N VAL A 3 -5.24 13.23 -5.96
CA VAL A 3 -5.57 11.84 -6.22
C VAL A 3 -7.04 11.64 -5.86
N ARG A 4 -7.79 11.13 -6.82
CA ARG A 4 -9.18 10.80 -6.56
C ARG A 4 -9.23 9.50 -5.76
N VAL A 5 -9.63 9.60 -4.52
CA VAL A 5 -9.67 8.45 -3.61
C VAL A 5 -11.08 7.88 -3.59
N ASP A 6 -11.18 6.57 -3.83
CA ASP A 6 -12.44 5.85 -3.75
C ASP A 6 -13.03 5.95 -2.33
N ALA A 7 -14.33 6.05 -2.23
CA ALA A 7 -15.03 6.09 -0.95
C ALA A 7 -14.70 4.88 -0.06
N SER A 8 -14.44 3.71 -0.65
CA SER A 8 -14.05 2.51 0.08
C SER A 8 -12.75 2.71 0.86
N VAL A 9 -11.81 3.47 0.28
CA VAL A 9 -10.52 3.76 0.92
C VAL A 9 -10.73 4.66 2.12
N THR A 10 -11.50 5.72 1.95
CA THR A 10 -11.74 6.70 3.02
C THR A 10 -12.66 6.16 4.11
N ALA A 11 -13.47 5.14 3.78
CA ALA A 11 -14.40 4.52 4.72
C ALA A 11 -13.79 3.34 5.50
N MET A 12 -12.52 3.02 5.28
CA MET A 12 -11.86 1.92 6.00
C MET A 12 -11.88 2.17 7.51
N THR A 13 -12.23 1.12 8.27
CA THR A 13 -12.29 1.16 9.72
C THR A 13 -11.53 -0.02 10.32
N GLY A 14 -11.35 -0.02 11.65
CA GLY A 14 -10.66 -1.09 12.34
C GLY A 14 -9.15 -1.03 12.15
N PRO A 15 -8.44 -2.17 12.33
CA PRO A 15 -6.97 -2.21 12.26
C PRO A 15 -6.39 -1.78 10.91
N ALA A 16 -7.16 -1.91 9.83
CA ALA A 16 -6.71 -1.54 8.49
C ALA A 16 -6.94 -0.05 8.18
N ALA A 17 -7.62 0.69 9.05
CA ALA A 17 -7.91 2.10 8.82
C ALA A 17 -6.64 2.95 8.85
N PRO A 18 -6.44 3.85 7.86
CA PRO A 18 -5.28 4.73 7.88
C PRO A 18 -5.37 5.76 9.02
N PRO A 19 -4.22 6.21 9.54
CA PRO A 19 -4.21 7.23 10.59
C PRO A 19 -4.88 8.52 10.12
N ARG A 20 -5.65 9.15 11.01
CA ARG A 20 -6.36 10.39 10.70
C ARG A 20 -6.19 11.38 11.86
N ARG A 21 -6.24 12.65 11.51
CA ARG A 21 -6.30 13.76 12.48
C ARG A 21 -7.37 14.73 11.98
N ASN A 22 -8.36 15.01 12.82
CA ASN A 22 -9.49 15.88 12.46
C ASN A 22 -10.19 15.43 11.17
N GLY A 23 -10.30 14.09 10.95
CA GLY A 23 -10.95 13.52 9.79
C GLY A 23 -10.09 13.44 8.54
N GLU A 24 -8.90 14.03 8.55
CA GLU A 24 -8.00 14.02 7.40
C GLU A 24 -6.91 12.96 7.55
N LEU A 25 -6.51 12.36 6.42
CA LEU A 25 -5.42 11.40 6.40
C LEU A 25 -4.11 12.07 6.81
N VAL A 26 -3.32 11.39 7.65
CA VAL A 26 -2.06 11.91 8.17
C VAL A 26 -0.90 11.03 7.68
N PHE A 27 0.12 11.68 7.15
CA PHE A 27 1.36 11.03 6.75
C PHE A 27 2.52 11.66 7.49
N ASP A 28 3.32 10.83 8.18
CA ASP A 28 4.47 11.32 8.95
C ASP A 28 5.69 11.61 8.06
N ALA A 29 5.73 11.01 6.88
CA ALA A 29 6.82 11.20 5.93
C ALA A 29 6.28 11.18 4.51
N PRO A 30 6.94 11.86 3.55
CA PRO A 30 6.46 11.90 2.16
C PRO A 30 6.29 10.53 1.52
N TRP A 31 7.13 9.55 1.85
CA TRP A 31 7.03 8.21 1.26
C TRP A 31 5.71 7.52 1.59
N GLN A 32 5.11 7.85 2.73
CA GLN A 32 3.84 7.26 3.16
C GLN A 32 2.70 7.70 2.24
N GLY A 33 2.67 8.98 1.90
CA GLY A 33 1.69 9.51 0.94
C GLY A 33 1.88 8.90 -0.44
N ARG A 34 3.13 8.69 -0.85
CA ARG A 34 3.42 8.03 -2.14
C ARG A 34 2.97 6.58 -2.13
N ALA A 35 3.20 5.85 -1.02
CA ALA A 35 2.75 4.46 -0.90
C ALA A 35 1.23 4.37 -0.97
N PHE A 36 0.54 5.27 -0.29
CA PHE A 36 -0.92 5.37 -0.33
C PHE A 36 -1.41 5.60 -1.77
N GLY A 37 -0.89 6.61 -2.43
CA GLY A 37 -1.28 6.95 -3.80
C GLY A 37 -0.95 5.86 -4.81
N MET A 38 0.17 5.18 -4.62
CA MET A 38 0.58 4.08 -5.49
C MET A 38 -0.39 2.90 -5.37
N ALA A 39 -0.81 2.53 -4.15
CA ALA A 39 -1.77 1.45 -3.96
C ALA A 39 -3.09 1.77 -4.65
N VAL A 40 -3.59 2.99 -4.48
CA VAL A 40 -4.82 3.44 -5.14
C VAL A 40 -4.67 3.38 -6.66
N GLY A 41 -3.56 3.91 -7.18
CA GLY A 41 -3.29 3.95 -8.62
C GLY A 41 -3.19 2.56 -9.24
N VAL A 42 -2.51 1.64 -8.56
CA VAL A 42 -2.34 0.26 -9.05
C VAL A 42 -3.69 -0.46 -9.09
N VAL A 43 -4.48 -0.34 -8.02
CA VAL A 43 -5.80 -0.97 -7.96
C VAL A 43 -6.68 -0.47 -9.11
N GLU A 44 -6.68 0.83 -9.36
CA GLU A 44 -7.44 1.42 -10.48
C GLU A 44 -6.91 0.95 -11.84
N HIS A 45 -5.59 0.98 -12.00
CA HIS A 45 -4.96 0.59 -13.27
C HIS A 45 -5.25 -0.87 -13.62
N LEU A 46 -5.24 -1.77 -12.64
CA LEU A 46 -5.52 -3.18 -12.84
C LEU A 46 -7.03 -3.48 -12.90
N GLY A 47 -7.88 -2.49 -12.70
CA GLY A 47 -9.32 -2.68 -12.72
C GLY A 47 -9.86 -3.53 -11.57
N LEU A 48 -9.19 -3.51 -10.44
CA LEU A 48 -9.56 -4.31 -9.28
C LEU A 48 -10.47 -3.52 -8.34
N GLU A 49 -11.23 -4.26 -7.52
CA GLU A 49 -11.93 -3.65 -6.40
C GLU A 49 -10.94 -3.35 -5.29
N TRP A 50 -11.16 -2.28 -4.54
CA TRP A 50 -10.32 -1.91 -3.41
C TRP A 50 -10.18 -3.05 -2.39
N LYS A 51 -11.20 -3.85 -2.25
CA LYS A 51 -11.22 -5.02 -1.37
C LYS A 51 -10.03 -5.96 -1.61
N ALA A 52 -9.58 -6.08 -2.86
CA ALA A 52 -8.42 -6.93 -3.19
C ALA A 52 -7.16 -6.47 -2.46
N PHE A 53 -6.93 -5.16 -2.41
CA PHE A 53 -5.81 -4.59 -1.65
C PHE A 53 -6.07 -4.68 -0.15
N GLN A 54 -7.26 -4.33 0.29
CA GLN A 54 -7.63 -4.29 1.70
C GLN A 54 -7.43 -5.65 2.37
N GLN A 55 -7.79 -6.74 1.71
CA GLN A 55 -7.59 -8.09 2.25
C GLN A 55 -6.12 -8.39 2.48
N ARG A 56 -5.25 -7.96 1.58
CA ARG A 56 -3.81 -8.14 1.71
C ARG A 56 -3.21 -7.29 2.81
N LEU A 57 -3.71 -6.06 2.95
CA LEU A 57 -3.30 -5.17 4.02
C LEU A 57 -3.66 -5.75 5.39
N ILE A 58 -4.88 -6.25 5.54
CA ILE A 58 -5.34 -6.88 6.79
C ILE A 58 -4.44 -8.07 7.13
N ALA A 59 -4.11 -8.90 6.14
CA ALA A 59 -3.25 -10.06 6.33
C ALA A 59 -1.84 -9.65 6.78
N GLU A 60 -1.28 -8.61 6.18
CA GLU A 60 0.04 -8.10 6.56
C GLU A 60 0.06 -7.55 7.98
N ILE A 61 -0.96 -6.79 8.35
CA ILE A 61 -1.08 -6.25 9.72
C ILE A 61 -1.18 -7.38 10.73
N ALA A 62 -1.97 -8.41 10.43
CA ALA A 62 -2.14 -9.56 11.32
C ALA A 62 -0.85 -10.36 11.46
N ALA A 63 -0.09 -10.51 10.37
CA ALA A 63 1.18 -11.25 10.38
C ALA A 63 2.31 -10.47 11.05
N HIS A 64 2.25 -9.14 11.01
CA HIS A 64 3.31 -8.26 11.53
C HIS A 64 2.71 -7.14 12.38
N PRO A 65 2.12 -7.48 13.55
CA PRO A 65 1.41 -6.47 14.35
C PRO A 65 2.29 -5.36 14.89
N GLU A 66 3.60 -5.58 14.95
CA GLU A 66 4.56 -4.58 15.43
C GLU A 66 5.15 -3.71 14.32
N ALA A 67 4.89 -4.05 13.05
CA ALA A 67 5.42 -3.28 11.93
C ALA A 67 4.68 -1.94 11.80
N PRO A 68 5.39 -0.88 11.38
CA PRO A 68 4.73 0.39 11.09
C PRO A 68 3.63 0.23 10.04
N TYR A 69 2.55 0.96 10.22
CA TYR A 69 1.34 0.81 9.40
C TYR A 69 1.62 0.89 7.90
N TYR A 70 2.32 1.94 7.45
CA TYR A 70 2.56 2.12 6.00
C TYR A 70 3.59 1.16 5.41
N GLU A 71 4.39 0.49 6.24
CA GLU A 71 5.22 -0.60 5.75
C GLU A 71 4.36 -1.81 5.39
N CYS A 72 3.27 -2.02 6.12
CA CYS A 72 2.28 -3.04 5.76
C CYS A 72 1.60 -2.71 4.43
N TRP A 73 1.37 -1.42 4.14
CA TRP A 73 0.85 -0.98 2.85
C TRP A 73 1.78 -1.38 1.70
N VAL A 74 3.07 -1.14 1.87
CA VAL A 74 4.06 -1.50 0.85
C VAL A 74 4.08 -3.01 0.64
N ALA A 75 4.10 -3.79 1.73
CA ALA A 75 4.11 -5.24 1.65
C ALA A 75 2.83 -5.78 0.98
N ALA A 76 1.68 -5.19 1.32
CA ALA A 76 0.40 -5.58 0.71
C ALA A 76 0.37 -5.26 -0.78
N LEU A 77 0.92 -4.10 -1.17
CA LEU A 77 1.00 -3.70 -2.57
C LEU A 77 1.92 -4.65 -3.36
N GLU A 78 3.06 -5.01 -2.79
CA GLU A 78 3.98 -5.96 -3.42
C GLU A 78 3.31 -7.33 -3.61
N ARG A 79 2.57 -7.79 -2.61
CA ARG A 79 1.82 -9.05 -2.71
C ARG A 79 0.75 -8.96 -3.80
N LEU A 80 0.05 -7.84 -3.88
CA LEU A 80 -0.97 -7.62 -4.92
C LEU A 80 -0.34 -7.72 -6.31
N LEU A 81 0.78 -7.04 -6.52
CA LEU A 81 1.46 -7.05 -7.81
C LEU A 81 1.90 -8.46 -8.23
N LEU A 82 2.40 -9.24 -7.28
CA LEU A 82 2.80 -10.62 -7.54
C LEU A 82 1.60 -11.51 -7.82
N ASP A 83 0.55 -11.39 -7.00
CA ASP A 83 -0.63 -12.25 -7.12
C ASP A 83 -1.37 -12.05 -8.45
N TYR A 84 -1.37 -10.84 -8.97
CA TYR A 84 -2.02 -10.51 -10.25
C TYR A 84 -1.03 -10.51 -11.42
N ALA A 85 0.18 -11.03 -11.19
CA ALA A 85 1.22 -11.17 -12.20
C ALA A 85 1.57 -9.86 -12.94
N ALA A 86 1.37 -8.72 -12.24
CA ALA A 86 1.77 -7.41 -12.77
C ALA A 86 3.28 -7.27 -12.79
N VAL A 87 3.97 -7.96 -11.85
CA VAL A 87 5.43 -8.07 -11.84
C VAL A 87 5.79 -9.51 -11.49
N THR A 88 7.01 -9.93 -11.85
CA THR A 88 7.52 -11.23 -11.46
C THR A 88 8.28 -11.11 -10.14
N ALA A 89 8.48 -12.25 -9.46
CA ALA A 89 9.31 -12.28 -8.25
C ALA A 89 10.74 -11.80 -8.53
N GLU A 90 11.26 -12.10 -9.72
CA GLU A 90 12.58 -11.66 -10.16
C GLU A 90 12.65 -10.14 -10.30
N GLU A 91 11.64 -9.54 -10.93
CA GLU A 91 11.54 -8.09 -11.08
C GLU A 91 11.43 -7.41 -9.70
N MET A 92 10.66 -7.98 -8.80
CA MET A 92 10.50 -7.47 -7.44
C MET A 92 11.85 -7.47 -6.69
N LYS A 93 12.58 -8.58 -6.79
CA LYS A 93 13.90 -8.72 -6.18
C LYS A 93 14.87 -7.68 -6.73
N THR A 94 14.89 -7.49 -8.04
CA THR A 94 15.76 -6.51 -8.71
C THR A 94 15.42 -5.10 -8.23
N ALA A 95 14.14 -4.76 -8.12
CA ALA A 95 13.72 -3.45 -7.63
C ALA A 95 14.19 -3.20 -6.19
N HIS A 96 14.08 -4.21 -5.31
CA HIS A 96 14.56 -4.12 -3.93
C HIS A 96 16.07 -3.87 -3.88
N GLU A 97 16.83 -4.58 -4.70
CA GLU A 97 18.28 -4.43 -4.76
C GLU A 97 18.67 -3.03 -5.25
N THR A 98 17.98 -2.51 -6.26
CA THR A 98 18.22 -1.17 -6.80
C THR A 98 17.96 -0.09 -5.74
N VAL A 99 16.84 -0.18 -5.04
CA VAL A 99 16.51 0.79 -3.98
C VAL A 99 17.52 0.73 -2.85
N ARG A 100 17.94 -0.48 -2.45
CA ARG A 100 18.93 -0.67 -1.41
C ARG A 100 20.27 -0.05 -1.79
N ALA A 101 20.68 -0.18 -3.05
CA ALA A 101 21.93 0.40 -3.55
C ALA A 101 21.87 1.93 -3.56
N GLN A 102 20.71 2.51 -3.85
CA GLN A 102 20.52 3.97 -3.88
C GLN A 102 20.42 4.58 -2.49
N ALA A 103 20.07 3.78 -1.48
CA ALA A 103 19.86 4.26 -0.12
C ALA A 103 21.16 4.51 0.67
N ARG A 104 22.32 4.24 0.08
CA ARG A 104 23.63 4.45 0.73
C ARG A 104 24.10 5.90 0.64
#